data_be4a4d9e5d3ac2a479d7185eafc12627
#
_entry.id   be4a4d9e5d3ac2a479d7185eafc12627
#
_cell.length_a   1.000
_cell.length_b   1.000
_cell.length_c   1.000
_cell.angle_alpha   90.00
_cell.angle_beta   90.00
_cell.angle_gamma   90.00
#
_symmetry.space_group_name_H-M   'P 1'
#
loop_
_entity.id
_entity.type
_entity.pdbx_description
1 polymer ?
#
loop_
_entity_poly.entity_id
_entity_poly.type
_entity_poly.pdbx_seq_one_letter_code
_entity_poly.pdbx_strand_id
1 'polypeptide(L)'
;MTGAGRGFCSGMNVQAEVAGSGVLRSEATVATRRHSLRDRVHPIPRALIQLEKPYIAAINGAAAGAGMDMASMADIRFAASTARMGMTYVRMGLIPGDGGTYTLPRIVGTQRALDMIWTGKLITAQEALAIGYLMDVFEPEELLPRVKAYARTIANGPATAVQLSKKLVYRSANIPFDEHLDVAQMAMFIAQTTDDAKEGPLAFVEKREPKWQGH
;
A
#
# COMPACT_ATOMS: atom_id res chain seq x y z
N MET A 1 -2.75 -1.14 -8.61
CA MET A 1 -1.54 -0.52 -9.22
C MET A 1 -0.58 -1.60 -9.67
N THR A 2 0.09 -1.42 -10.82
CA THR A 2 1.15 -2.29 -11.33
C THR A 2 2.11 -1.45 -12.16
N GLY A 3 3.32 -1.95 -12.42
CA GLY A 3 4.30 -1.27 -13.25
C GLY A 3 4.10 -1.55 -14.75
N ALA A 4 4.53 -0.63 -15.59
CA ALA A 4 4.62 -0.85 -17.04
C ALA A 4 5.90 -1.64 -17.40
N GLY A 5 5.79 -2.61 -18.32
CA GLY A 5 6.94 -3.42 -18.76
C GLY A 5 7.43 -4.38 -17.67
N ARG A 6 8.76 -4.49 -17.51
CA ARG A 6 9.41 -5.55 -16.72
C ARG A 6 9.47 -5.29 -15.21
N GLY A 7 9.19 -4.09 -14.73
CA GLY A 7 9.34 -3.74 -13.33
C GLY A 7 8.12 -3.05 -12.75
N PHE A 8 7.96 -3.13 -11.42
CA PHE A 8 6.94 -2.38 -10.71
C PHE A 8 7.37 -0.91 -10.55
N CYS A 9 8.45 -0.68 -9.85
CA CYS A 9 9.08 0.65 -9.71
C CYS A 9 10.48 0.46 -9.10
N SER A 10 11.51 0.97 -9.78
CA SER A 10 12.91 0.88 -9.33
C SER A 10 13.31 2.01 -8.35
N GLY A 11 12.37 2.88 -8.01
CA GLY A 11 12.63 4.01 -7.12
C GLY A 11 13.11 5.26 -7.86
N MET A 12 13.95 6.04 -7.20
CA MET A 12 14.47 7.31 -7.67
C MET A 12 15.45 7.14 -8.85
N ASN A 13 15.48 8.10 -9.77
CA ASN A 13 16.47 8.14 -10.85
C ASN A 13 17.85 8.55 -10.31
N VAL A 14 18.68 7.56 -9.96
CA VAL A 14 20.03 7.77 -9.42
C VAL A 14 20.95 8.51 -10.39
N GLN A 15 20.80 8.30 -11.69
CA GLN A 15 21.62 9.02 -12.70
C GLN A 15 21.34 10.52 -12.69
N ALA A 16 20.07 10.91 -12.54
CA ALA A 16 19.70 12.32 -12.40
C ALA A 16 20.27 12.93 -11.11
N GLU A 17 20.30 12.16 -10.00
CA GLU A 17 20.91 12.61 -8.75
C GLU A 17 22.42 12.84 -8.89
N VAL A 18 23.14 11.95 -9.56
CA VAL A 18 24.60 12.10 -9.81
C VAL A 18 24.87 13.28 -10.74
N ALA A 19 24.02 13.50 -11.74
CA ALA A 19 24.12 14.63 -12.66
C ALA A 19 23.71 15.99 -12.05
N GLY A 20 23.27 16.02 -10.77
CA GLY A 20 22.86 17.25 -10.08
C GLY A 20 21.46 17.77 -10.43
N SER A 21 20.73 17.06 -11.29
CA SER A 21 19.34 17.40 -11.69
C SER A 21 18.27 16.66 -10.89
N GLY A 22 18.68 15.84 -9.93
CA GLY A 22 17.77 15.04 -9.10
C GLY A 22 17.08 15.82 -7.98
N VAL A 23 16.12 15.17 -7.34
CA VAL A 23 15.28 15.78 -6.29
C VAL A 23 16.05 16.09 -5.01
N LEU A 24 17.07 15.29 -4.68
CA LEU A 24 17.80 15.38 -3.40
C LEU A 24 19.07 16.26 -3.48
N ARG A 25 19.63 16.46 -4.66
CA ARG A 25 20.90 17.17 -4.88
C ARG A 25 20.79 18.47 -5.69
N SER A 26 19.60 19.10 -5.74
CA SER A 26 19.52 20.42 -6.35
C SER A 26 20.46 21.39 -5.58
N GLU A 27 21.07 22.36 -6.27
CA GLU A 27 22.00 23.38 -5.71
C GLU A 27 21.37 24.29 -4.63
N ALA A 28 20.29 23.87 -4.07
CA ALA A 28 19.51 24.56 -3.08
C ALA A 28 20.25 24.67 -1.74
N THR A 29 20.09 25.82 -1.10
CA THR A 29 20.55 26.06 0.26
C THR A 29 20.03 25.00 1.25
N VAL A 30 20.66 24.84 2.40
CA VAL A 30 20.20 23.94 3.47
C VAL A 30 18.71 24.17 3.80
N ALA A 31 18.25 25.42 3.76
CA ALA A 31 16.85 25.78 4.00
C ALA A 31 15.91 25.18 2.95
N THR A 32 16.29 25.22 1.69
CA THR A 32 15.49 24.66 0.56
C THR A 32 15.51 23.13 0.57
N ARG A 33 16.65 22.51 0.91
CA ARG A 33 16.76 21.04 1.04
C ARG A 33 15.90 20.48 2.17
N ARG A 34 15.74 21.23 3.28
CA ARG A 34 14.92 20.83 4.42
C ARG A 34 13.46 20.53 4.04
N HIS A 35 12.95 21.18 3.02
CA HIS A 35 11.56 21.04 2.58
C HIS A 35 11.39 20.20 1.30
N SER A 36 12.49 19.80 0.64
CA SER A 36 12.43 19.15 -0.68
C SER A 36 11.64 17.83 -0.68
N LEU A 37 11.82 16.98 0.32
CA LEU A 37 11.04 15.75 0.45
C LEU A 37 9.56 16.07 0.69
N ARG A 38 9.28 16.98 1.63
CA ARG A 38 7.92 17.35 2.00
C ARG A 38 7.12 17.87 0.80
N ASP A 39 7.74 18.68 -0.04
CA ASP A 39 7.04 19.43 -1.09
C ASP A 39 7.04 18.69 -2.44
N ARG A 40 8.03 17.81 -2.70
CA ARG A 40 8.16 17.12 -3.97
C ARG A 40 7.83 15.63 -3.92
N VAL A 41 8.11 14.96 -2.81
CA VAL A 41 7.99 13.50 -2.68
C VAL A 41 6.80 13.11 -1.79
N HIS A 42 6.69 13.69 -0.60
CA HIS A 42 5.65 13.33 0.37
C HIS A 42 4.19 13.58 -0.07
N PRO A 43 3.86 14.40 -1.08
CA PRO A 43 2.50 14.42 -1.61
C PRO A 43 2.01 13.04 -2.10
N ILE A 44 2.90 12.21 -2.67
CA ILE A 44 2.55 10.86 -3.14
C ILE A 44 2.15 9.93 -1.98
N PRO A 45 3.03 9.66 -0.97
CA PRO A 45 2.66 8.81 0.16
C PRO A 45 1.43 9.34 0.92
N ARG A 46 1.29 10.66 1.08
CA ARG A 46 0.11 11.24 1.73
C ARG A 46 -1.17 10.95 0.96
N ALA A 47 -1.16 11.11 -0.37
CA ALA A 47 -2.31 10.81 -1.20
C ALA A 47 -2.69 9.31 -1.14
N LEU A 48 -1.70 8.41 -1.15
CA LEU A 48 -1.94 6.96 -1.05
C LEU A 48 -2.52 6.55 0.31
N ILE A 49 -2.00 7.09 1.40
CA ILE A 49 -2.50 6.81 2.75
C ILE A 49 -3.92 7.39 2.98
N GLN A 50 -4.22 8.53 2.34
CA GLN A 50 -5.54 9.15 2.45
C GLN A 50 -6.59 8.55 1.51
N LEU A 51 -6.17 7.66 0.60
CA LEU A 51 -7.09 7.05 -0.36
C LEU A 51 -8.12 6.18 0.37
N GLU A 52 -9.40 6.56 0.29
CA GLU A 52 -10.50 5.81 0.92
C GLU A 52 -10.79 4.50 0.21
N LYS A 53 -10.63 4.47 -1.12
CA LYS A 53 -10.81 3.25 -1.92
C LYS A 53 -9.71 2.24 -1.62
N PRO A 54 -9.99 0.93 -1.69
CA PRO A 54 -8.96 -0.10 -1.61
C PRO A 54 -7.84 0.11 -2.62
N TYR A 55 -6.60 0.08 -2.14
CA TYR A 55 -5.40 0.17 -2.95
C TYR A 55 -4.69 -1.19 -2.96
N ILE A 56 -4.64 -1.83 -4.12
CA ILE A 56 -4.03 -3.15 -4.31
C ILE A 56 -2.80 -3.00 -5.19
N ALA A 57 -1.66 -3.52 -4.72
CA ALA A 57 -0.43 -3.59 -5.49
C ALA A 57 -0.27 -4.96 -6.15
N ALA A 58 -0.10 -4.97 -7.47
CA ALA A 58 0.32 -6.13 -8.26
C ALA A 58 1.77 -5.92 -8.70
N ILE A 59 2.70 -6.48 -7.96
CA ILE A 59 4.14 -6.27 -8.11
C ILE A 59 4.65 -7.18 -9.22
N ASN A 60 4.71 -6.66 -10.45
CA ASN A 60 5.04 -7.43 -11.66
C ASN A 60 6.54 -7.65 -11.89
N GLY A 61 7.40 -7.10 -11.03
CA GLY A 61 8.85 -7.22 -11.16
C GLY A 61 9.56 -6.46 -10.04
N ALA A 62 10.68 -5.81 -10.35
CA ALA A 62 11.46 -5.11 -9.34
C ALA A 62 10.67 -3.98 -8.65
N ALA A 63 10.66 -3.98 -7.31
CA ALA A 63 10.13 -2.94 -6.43
C ALA A 63 11.25 -2.54 -5.43
N ALA A 64 11.98 -1.46 -5.72
CA ALA A 64 13.16 -1.09 -4.94
C ALA A 64 13.10 0.36 -4.43
N GLY A 65 13.58 0.60 -3.21
CA GLY A 65 13.56 1.92 -2.59
C GLY A 65 12.15 2.51 -2.56
N ALA A 66 11.95 3.70 -3.14
CA ALA A 66 10.63 4.35 -3.22
C ALA A 66 9.55 3.47 -3.90
N GLY A 67 9.95 2.56 -4.80
CA GLY A 67 9.04 1.59 -5.39
C GLY A 67 8.51 0.58 -4.36
N MET A 68 9.35 0.12 -3.44
CA MET A 68 8.88 -0.72 -2.33
C MET A 68 8.07 0.08 -1.30
N ASP A 69 8.40 1.35 -1.07
CA ASP A 69 7.58 2.22 -0.21
C ASP A 69 6.16 2.35 -0.77
N MET A 70 6.01 2.62 -2.08
CA MET A 70 4.70 2.68 -2.74
C MET A 70 3.93 1.36 -2.63
N ALA A 71 4.60 0.22 -2.82
CA ALA A 71 3.99 -1.09 -2.63
C ALA A 71 3.59 -1.34 -1.16
N SER A 72 4.39 -0.86 -0.21
CA SER A 72 4.11 -0.99 1.24
C SER A 72 2.92 -0.15 1.71
N MET A 73 2.52 0.88 0.98
CA MET A 73 1.32 1.67 1.24
C MET A 73 0.03 1.03 0.72
N ALA A 74 0.14 -0.01 -0.10
CA ALA A 74 -1.04 -0.75 -0.55
C ALA A 74 -1.70 -1.50 0.62
N ASP A 75 -3.03 -1.59 0.59
CA ASP A 75 -3.79 -2.38 1.56
C ASP A 75 -3.46 -3.86 1.41
N ILE A 76 -3.36 -4.33 0.17
CA ILE A 76 -3.06 -5.73 -0.19
C ILE A 76 -2.00 -5.76 -1.28
N ARG A 77 -1.07 -6.71 -1.18
CA ARG A 77 0.06 -6.88 -2.10
C ARG A 77 0.10 -8.30 -2.64
N PHE A 78 0.21 -8.38 -3.97
CA PHE A 78 0.49 -9.60 -4.73
C PHE A 78 1.74 -9.40 -5.56
N ALA A 79 2.44 -10.47 -5.90
CA ALA A 79 3.63 -10.36 -6.74
C ALA A 79 3.71 -11.46 -7.78
N ALA A 80 4.44 -11.17 -8.87
CA ALA A 80 4.92 -12.20 -9.77
C ALA A 80 6.02 -13.04 -9.09
N SER A 81 6.11 -14.34 -9.39
CA SER A 81 7.13 -15.27 -8.85
C SER A 81 8.56 -14.77 -9.11
N THR A 82 8.75 -14.03 -10.18
CA THR A 82 10.04 -13.44 -10.58
C THR A 82 10.35 -12.10 -9.91
N ALA A 83 9.40 -11.51 -9.17
CA ALA A 83 9.59 -10.20 -8.56
C ALA A 83 10.69 -10.20 -7.48
N ARG A 84 11.35 -9.04 -7.35
CA ARG A 84 12.35 -8.76 -6.31
C ARG A 84 12.01 -7.44 -5.65
N MET A 85 12.09 -7.39 -4.32
CA MET A 85 11.72 -6.18 -3.59
C MET A 85 12.69 -5.90 -2.43
N GLY A 86 12.92 -4.63 -2.13
CA GLY A 86 13.82 -4.26 -1.03
C GLY A 86 13.90 -2.76 -0.76
N MET A 87 14.20 -2.41 0.49
CA MET A 87 14.45 -1.05 0.96
C MET A 87 15.91 -0.67 0.71
N THR A 88 16.27 -0.44 -0.55
CA THR A 88 17.66 -0.32 -1.01
C THR A 88 18.33 1.01 -0.68
N TYR A 89 17.70 1.90 0.04
CA TYR A 89 18.18 3.26 0.35
C TYR A 89 19.58 3.29 1.00
N VAL A 90 19.84 2.38 1.95
CA VAL A 90 21.12 2.34 2.66
C VAL A 90 22.33 2.10 1.73
N ARG A 91 22.12 1.47 0.58
CA ARG A 91 23.18 1.29 -0.45
C ARG A 91 23.62 2.61 -1.07
N MET A 92 22.86 3.68 -0.88
CA MET A 92 23.19 5.03 -1.31
C MET A 92 23.42 5.99 -0.13
N GLY A 93 23.59 5.46 1.09
CA GLY A 93 23.75 6.26 2.30
C GLY A 93 22.48 7.03 2.71
N LEU A 94 21.30 6.57 2.28
CA LEU A 94 20.00 7.19 2.56
C LEU A 94 19.14 6.31 3.45
N ILE A 95 18.07 6.89 3.98
CA ILE A 95 17.03 6.19 4.74
C ILE A 95 15.75 6.10 3.91
N PRO A 96 14.81 5.16 4.20
CA PRO A 96 13.49 5.14 3.58
C PRO A 96 12.68 6.37 3.99
N GLY A 97 12.84 7.46 3.23
CA GLY A 97 12.26 8.78 3.52
C GLY A 97 10.79 8.93 3.11
N ASP A 98 10.26 7.98 2.34
CA ASP A 98 8.93 8.06 1.73
C ASP A 98 7.88 7.28 2.54
N GLY A 99 8.22 6.89 3.76
CA GLY A 99 7.31 6.22 4.69
C GLY A 99 7.63 4.75 4.98
N GLY A 100 8.66 4.16 4.37
CA GLY A 100 9.03 2.75 4.57
C GLY A 100 9.39 2.40 6.00
N THR A 101 10.01 3.34 6.73
CA THR A 101 10.28 3.17 8.17
C THR A 101 9.01 3.13 9.03
N TYR A 102 7.89 3.60 8.53
CA TYR A 102 6.58 3.54 9.19
C TYR A 102 5.78 2.32 8.75
N THR A 103 5.70 2.05 7.45
CA THR A 103 4.83 0.99 6.89
C THR A 103 5.42 -0.39 7.05
N LEU A 104 6.71 -0.58 6.71
CA LEU A 104 7.33 -1.90 6.68
C LEU A 104 7.28 -2.63 8.04
N PRO A 105 7.66 -2.02 9.19
CA PRO A 105 7.60 -2.70 10.48
C PRO A 105 6.17 -3.07 10.92
N ARG A 106 5.17 -2.35 10.42
CA ARG A 106 3.75 -2.69 10.66
C ARG A 106 3.27 -3.89 9.85
N ILE A 107 3.95 -4.19 8.74
CA ILE A 107 3.62 -5.32 7.87
C ILE A 107 4.37 -6.58 8.32
N VAL A 108 5.69 -6.49 8.49
CA VAL A 108 6.57 -7.67 8.68
C VAL A 108 7.17 -7.78 10.09
N GLY A 109 6.83 -6.85 10.98
CA GLY A 109 7.43 -6.73 12.31
C GLY A 109 8.78 -6.02 12.29
N THR A 110 9.16 -5.48 13.47
CA THR A 110 10.33 -4.61 13.61
C THR A 110 11.64 -5.29 13.19
N GLN A 111 11.89 -6.52 13.64
CA GLN A 111 13.16 -7.20 13.38
C GLN A 111 13.41 -7.41 11.88
N ARG A 112 12.41 -7.89 11.14
CA ARG A 112 12.51 -8.12 9.69
C ARG A 112 12.62 -6.80 8.92
N ALA A 113 11.89 -5.79 9.35
CA ALA A 113 11.98 -4.46 8.76
C ALA A 113 13.39 -3.87 8.90
N LEU A 114 13.99 -3.95 10.08
CA LEU A 114 15.36 -3.48 10.34
C LEU A 114 16.39 -4.25 9.51
N ASP A 115 16.27 -5.58 9.44
CA ASP A 115 17.15 -6.41 8.60
C ASP A 115 17.08 -5.98 7.13
N MET A 116 15.88 -5.77 6.58
CA MET A 116 15.72 -5.32 5.21
C MET A 116 16.22 -3.90 4.96
N ILE A 117 15.98 -2.97 5.89
CA ILE A 117 16.40 -1.57 5.78
C ILE A 117 17.91 -1.44 5.93
N TRP A 118 18.51 -2.08 6.93
CA TRP A 118 19.95 -1.93 7.22
C TRP A 118 20.85 -2.65 6.22
N THR A 119 20.41 -3.79 5.70
CA THR A 119 21.17 -4.53 4.69
C THR A 119 20.91 -4.02 3.28
N GLY A 120 19.77 -3.39 3.05
CA GLY A 120 19.32 -2.98 1.72
C GLY A 120 19.16 -4.15 0.76
N LYS A 121 19.03 -5.39 1.28
CA LYS A 121 18.92 -6.60 0.45
C LYS A 121 17.62 -6.61 -0.37
N LEU A 122 17.69 -7.26 -1.51
CA LEU A 122 16.52 -7.63 -2.29
C LEU A 122 16.09 -9.04 -1.87
N ILE A 123 14.82 -9.18 -1.55
CA ILE A 123 14.19 -10.47 -1.28
C ILE A 123 13.39 -10.95 -2.48
N THR A 124 13.22 -12.25 -2.59
CA THR A 124 12.38 -12.91 -3.59
C THR A 124 10.89 -12.76 -3.24
N ALA A 125 10.01 -13.02 -4.20
CA ALA A 125 8.57 -13.07 -3.95
C ALA A 125 8.20 -14.15 -2.91
N GLN A 126 8.85 -15.30 -2.93
CA GLN A 126 8.62 -16.38 -1.97
C GLN A 126 9.07 -16.01 -0.55
N GLU A 127 10.26 -15.37 -0.39
CA GLU A 127 10.69 -14.83 0.89
C GLU A 127 9.73 -13.77 1.42
N ALA A 128 9.23 -12.88 0.55
CA ALA A 128 8.26 -11.85 0.89
C ALA A 128 6.91 -12.43 1.33
N LEU A 129 6.45 -13.51 0.69
CA LEU A 129 5.28 -14.27 1.11
C LEU A 129 5.50 -14.91 2.49
N ALA A 130 6.63 -15.58 2.67
CA ALA A 130 6.96 -16.26 3.94
C ALA A 130 7.03 -15.33 5.16
N ILE A 131 7.39 -14.06 4.95
CA ILE A 131 7.43 -13.04 6.03
C ILE A 131 6.12 -12.26 6.19
N GLY A 132 5.07 -12.59 5.42
CA GLY A 132 3.77 -11.91 5.48
C GLY A 132 3.74 -10.53 4.79
N TYR A 133 4.73 -10.21 3.95
CA TYR A 133 4.71 -8.98 3.17
C TYR A 133 3.71 -9.06 2.00
N LEU A 134 3.58 -10.23 1.37
CA LEU A 134 2.64 -10.50 0.29
C LEU A 134 1.47 -11.35 0.77
N MET A 135 0.31 -11.13 0.15
CA MET A 135 -0.88 -11.96 0.30
C MET A 135 -0.76 -13.26 -0.48
N ASP A 136 -0.21 -13.19 -1.71
CA ASP A 136 0.02 -14.37 -2.56
C ASP A 136 1.02 -14.05 -3.67
N VAL A 137 1.50 -15.11 -4.35
CA VAL A 137 2.46 -15.06 -5.46
C VAL A 137 1.92 -15.87 -6.62
N PHE A 138 1.98 -15.31 -7.83
CA PHE A 138 1.50 -15.93 -9.08
C PHE A 138 2.60 -15.96 -10.12
N GLU A 139 2.46 -16.81 -11.13
CA GLU A 139 3.29 -16.71 -12.31
C GLU A 139 3.07 -15.38 -13.03
N PRO A 140 4.08 -14.82 -13.72
CA PRO A 140 4.02 -13.47 -14.28
C PRO A 140 2.78 -13.21 -15.14
N GLU A 141 2.39 -14.18 -15.97
CA GLU A 141 1.21 -14.12 -16.85
C GLU A 141 -0.12 -14.20 -16.10
N GLU A 142 -0.15 -14.84 -14.93
CA GLU A 142 -1.34 -15.00 -14.11
C GLU A 142 -1.57 -13.80 -13.17
N LEU A 143 -0.52 -13.05 -12.82
CA LEU A 143 -0.59 -12.00 -11.79
C LEU A 143 -1.75 -11.02 -12.02
N LEU A 144 -1.80 -10.36 -13.17
CA LEU A 144 -2.84 -9.36 -13.43
C LEU A 144 -4.25 -9.96 -13.54
N PRO A 145 -4.48 -11.07 -14.23
CA PRO A 145 -5.79 -11.74 -14.23
C PRO A 145 -6.28 -12.07 -12.82
N ARG A 146 -5.43 -12.68 -11.98
CA ARG A 146 -5.76 -13.06 -10.60
C ARG A 146 -6.04 -11.84 -9.72
N VAL A 147 -5.17 -10.84 -9.76
CA VAL A 147 -5.36 -9.61 -8.95
C VAL A 147 -6.59 -8.82 -9.39
N LYS A 148 -6.89 -8.77 -10.71
CA LYS A 148 -8.13 -8.15 -11.20
C LYS A 148 -9.37 -8.91 -10.76
N ALA A 149 -9.35 -10.25 -10.78
CA ALA A 149 -10.45 -11.05 -10.26
C ALA A 149 -10.68 -10.77 -8.78
N TYR A 150 -9.63 -10.80 -7.97
CA TYR A 150 -9.69 -10.44 -6.55
C TYR A 150 -10.23 -9.02 -6.33
N ALA A 151 -9.71 -8.03 -7.07
CA ALA A 151 -10.19 -6.64 -6.96
C ALA A 151 -11.68 -6.49 -7.29
N ARG A 152 -12.20 -7.28 -8.24
CA ARG A 152 -13.63 -7.30 -8.59
C ARG A 152 -14.50 -7.83 -7.45
N THR A 153 -14.03 -8.79 -6.65
CA THR A 153 -14.83 -9.25 -5.48
C THR A 153 -15.05 -8.13 -4.49
N ILE A 154 -14.05 -7.24 -4.33
CA ILE A 154 -14.16 -6.07 -3.45
C ILE A 154 -15.01 -4.97 -4.12
N ALA A 155 -14.76 -4.70 -5.40
CA ALA A 155 -15.46 -3.65 -6.14
C ALA A 155 -16.95 -3.93 -6.34
N ASN A 156 -17.33 -5.21 -6.38
CA ASN A 156 -18.71 -5.65 -6.44
C ASN A 156 -19.36 -5.73 -5.05
N GLY A 157 -18.69 -5.28 -3.99
CA GLY A 157 -19.21 -5.24 -2.63
C GLY A 157 -19.83 -3.88 -2.26
N PRO A 158 -20.34 -3.75 -1.03
CA PRO A 158 -20.94 -2.51 -0.51
C PRO A 158 -19.84 -1.46 -0.28
N ALA A 159 -19.70 -0.51 -1.20
CA ALA A 159 -18.54 0.40 -1.29
C ALA A 159 -18.34 1.22 0.01
N THR A 160 -19.42 1.76 0.59
CA THR A 160 -19.35 2.54 1.84
C THR A 160 -18.83 1.70 3.01
N ALA A 161 -19.31 0.47 3.17
CA ALA A 161 -18.84 -0.43 4.23
C ALA A 161 -17.36 -0.82 4.05
N VAL A 162 -16.92 -1.08 2.82
CA VAL A 162 -15.52 -1.37 2.48
C VAL A 162 -14.61 -0.20 2.85
N GLN A 163 -14.98 1.03 2.48
CA GLN A 163 -14.19 2.24 2.75
C GLN A 163 -14.13 2.56 4.26
N LEU A 164 -15.25 2.47 4.95
CA LEU A 164 -15.30 2.70 6.40
C LEU A 164 -14.49 1.64 7.16
N SER A 165 -14.57 0.38 6.77
CA SER A 165 -13.77 -0.69 7.36
C SER A 165 -12.27 -0.45 7.19
N LYS A 166 -11.83 -0.02 6.01
CA LYS A 166 -10.43 0.37 5.77
C LYS A 166 -9.99 1.47 6.74
N LYS A 167 -10.76 2.55 6.86
CA LYS A 167 -10.45 3.66 7.80
C LYS A 167 -10.34 3.19 9.23
N LEU A 168 -11.26 2.35 9.69
CA LEU A 168 -11.28 1.82 11.05
C LEU A 168 -10.05 0.95 11.33
N VAL A 169 -9.69 0.04 10.41
CA VAL A 169 -8.52 -0.82 10.55
C VAL A 169 -7.24 -0.01 10.70
N TYR A 170 -7.01 0.98 9.84
CA TYR A 170 -5.80 1.82 9.96
C TYR A 170 -5.80 2.71 11.21
N ARG A 171 -6.96 3.19 11.64
CA ARG A 171 -7.09 4.03 12.84
C ARG A 171 -6.85 3.23 14.12
N SER A 172 -7.26 1.96 14.17
CA SER A 172 -7.14 1.09 15.35
C SER A 172 -5.71 0.97 15.90
N ALA A 173 -4.70 1.09 15.03
CA ALA A 173 -3.30 1.02 15.45
C ALA A 173 -2.81 2.22 16.28
N ASN A 174 -3.61 3.28 16.40
CA ASN A 174 -3.18 4.55 16.99
C ASN A 174 -4.09 5.07 18.12
N ILE A 175 -5.15 4.34 18.48
CA ILE A 175 -6.11 4.72 19.51
C ILE A 175 -6.42 3.55 20.45
N PRO A 176 -6.81 3.80 21.72
CA PRO A 176 -7.28 2.79 22.64
C PRO A 176 -8.54 2.05 22.13
N PHE A 177 -8.76 0.83 22.61
CA PHE A 177 -9.87 0.01 22.14
C PHE A 177 -11.25 0.64 22.37
N ASP A 178 -11.48 1.24 23.55
CA ASP A 178 -12.77 1.88 23.86
C ASP A 178 -13.03 3.08 22.93
N GLU A 179 -12.01 3.93 22.69
CA GLU A 179 -12.13 5.01 21.72
C GLU A 179 -12.37 4.46 20.30
N HIS A 180 -11.77 3.31 19.96
CA HIS A 180 -12.04 2.65 18.68
C HIS A 180 -13.49 2.22 18.54
N LEU A 181 -14.11 1.69 19.61
CA LEU A 181 -15.52 1.30 19.61
C LEU A 181 -16.44 2.49 19.37
N ASP A 182 -16.16 3.65 19.97
CA ASP A 182 -16.92 4.87 19.75
C ASP A 182 -16.86 5.32 18.29
N VAL A 183 -15.66 5.29 17.69
CA VAL A 183 -15.49 5.61 16.26
C VAL A 183 -16.16 4.57 15.36
N ALA A 184 -16.09 3.29 15.72
CA ALA A 184 -16.74 2.21 14.98
C ALA A 184 -18.27 2.34 15.02
N GLN A 185 -18.84 2.76 16.17
CA GLN A 185 -20.27 3.04 16.30
C GLN A 185 -20.70 4.15 15.33
N MET A 186 -19.95 5.24 15.25
CA MET A 186 -20.25 6.32 14.32
C MET A 186 -20.17 5.88 12.86
N ALA A 187 -19.16 5.08 12.51
CA ALA A 187 -19.02 4.52 11.18
C ALA A 187 -20.16 3.54 10.84
N MET A 188 -20.58 2.71 11.80
CA MET A 188 -21.73 1.82 11.65
C MET A 188 -23.01 2.61 11.40
N PHE A 189 -23.22 3.73 12.11
CA PHE A 189 -24.37 4.60 11.89
C PHE A 189 -24.41 5.11 10.45
N ILE A 190 -23.26 5.53 9.89
CA ILE A 190 -23.15 5.96 8.50
C ILE A 190 -23.50 4.79 7.55
N ALA A 191 -22.90 3.61 7.78
CA ALA A 191 -23.18 2.44 6.94
C ALA A 191 -24.67 2.06 6.93
N GLN A 192 -25.36 2.13 8.07
CA GLN A 192 -26.78 1.83 8.22
C GLN A 192 -27.71 2.79 7.46
N THR A 193 -27.24 3.98 7.10
CA THR A 193 -28.05 4.93 6.30
C THR A 193 -28.05 4.60 4.80
N THR A 194 -27.17 3.70 4.35
CA THR A 194 -27.05 3.35 2.93
C THR A 194 -28.15 2.39 2.47
N ASP A 195 -28.45 2.40 1.17
CA ASP A 195 -29.35 1.41 0.59
C ASP A 195 -28.77 0.01 0.58
N ASP A 196 -27.43 -0.11 0.53
CA ASP A 196 -26.70 -1.38 0.67
C ASP A 196 -26.96 -2.07 2.01
N ALA A 197 -27.17 -1.30 3.09
CA ALA A 197 -27.49 -1.85 4.42
C ALA A 197 -28.90 -2.47 4.49
N LYS A 198 -29.81 -2.11 3.59
CA LYS A 198 -31.12 -2.73 3.44
C LYS A 198 -31.04 -3.94 2.50
N GLU A 199 -30.33 -3.79 1.40
CA GLU A 199 -30.18 -4.82 0.36
C GLU A 199 -29.48 -6.08 0.89
N GLY A 200 -28.39 -5.93 1.68
CA GLY A 200 -27.65 -7.06 2.20
C GLY A 200 -28.49 -8.07 2.98
N PRO A 201 -29.17 -7.66 4.05
CA PRO A 201 -30.07 -8.54 4.80
C PRO A 201 -31.21 -9.13 3.97
N LEU A 202 -31.80 -8.33 3.07
CA LEU A 202 -32.87 -8.78 2.18
C LEU A 202 -32.40 -9.90 1.24
N ALA A 203 -31.28 -9.67 0.55
CA ALA A 203 -30.69 -10.66 -0.36
C ALA A 203 -30.32 -11.97 0.38
N PHE A 204 -29.80 -11.85 1.62
CA PHE A 204 -29.49 -13.00 2.47
C PHE A 204 -30.73 -13.84 2.79
N VAL A 205 -31.83 -13.19 3.20
CA VAL A 205 -33.11 -13.88 3.51
C VAL A 205 -33.70 -14.52 2.26
N GLU A 206 -33.64 -13.83 1.14
CA GLU A 206 -34.15 -14.31 -0.16
C GLU A 206 -33.23 -15.32 -0.85
N LYS A 207 -32.03 -15.60 -0.28
CA LYS A 207 -31.02 -16.52 -0.83
C LYS A 207 -30.61 -16.19 -2.25
N ARG A 208 -30.44 -14.92 -2.56
CA ARG A 208 -29.96 -14.39 -3.85
C ARG A 208 -28.71 -13.56 -3.68
N GLU A 209 -28.03 -13.32 -4.79
CA GLU A 209 -26.91 -12.37 -4.83
C GLU A 209 -27.43 -10.93 -4.57
N PRO A 210 -26.73 -10.16 -3.71
CA PRO A 210 -27.08 -8.77 -3.45
C PRO A 210 -26.76 -7.87 -4.64
N LYS A 211 -27.54 -6.80 -4.78
CA LYS A 211 -27.38 -5.78 -5.83
C LYS A 211 -26.91 -4.48 -5.20
N TRP A 212 -25.61 -4.38 -4.93
CA TRP A 212 -25.02 -3.23 -4.29
C TRP A 212 -25.13 -1.96 -5.15
N GLN A 213 -25.51 -0.85 -4.54
CA GLN A 213 -25.64 0.46 -5.19
C GLN A 213 -24.44 1.38 -4.86
N GLY A 214 -23.74 1.12 -3.76
CA GLY A 214 -22.57 1.88 -3.34
C GLY A 214 -22.89 3.21 -2.64
N HIS A 215 -24.14 3.45 -2.31
CA HIS A 215 -24.61 4.66 -1.61
C HIS A 215 -25.76 4.35 -0.64
#